data_41be41dd82e48736a59fb2d0b14056a1
#
_entry.id   41be41dd82e48736a59fb2d0b14056a1
#
_cell.length_a   1.000
_cell.length_b   1.000
_cell.length_c   1.000
_cell.angle_alpha   90.00
_cell.angle_beta   90.00
_cell.angle_gamma   90.00
#
_symmetry.space_group_name_H-M   'P 1'
#
loop_
_entity.id
_entity.type
_entity.pdbx_description
1 polymer ?
#
loop_
_entity_poly.entity_id
_entity_poly.type
_entity_poly.pdbx_seq_one_letter_code
_entity_poly.pdbx_strand_id
1 'polypeptide(L)'
;YGIDPDRIGVLGDSAGGYLSQMTGVTNGEKQFDKGDWLNVSSDVQAAVTIFGLSDLTTIGEGFGPEIDKVHESPASTEALLVNGPAFRTYPGASIMADRKAALAASPLGHVDGSEPPFLILHGALDPLVSPTQSAKLFRALKAKNVDAEYVLVDNAQHGDLPWFQKPVIERVVNWFVKVLKPVNAEEAEGAVL
;
A
#
# COMPACT_ATOMS: atom_id res chain seq x y z
N TYR A 1 -6.44 -23.59 12.98
CA TYR A 1 -6.75 -22.36 13.72
C TYR A 1 -8.15 -21.82 13.36
N GLY A 2 -8.89 -22.44 12.42
CA GLY A 2 -10.22 -21.98 12.02
C GLY A 2 -10.24 -20.65 11.27
N ILE A 3 -9.13 -20.28 10.61
CA ILE A 3 -9.03 -19.11 9.75
C ILE A 3 -9.68 -19.42 8.40
N ASP A 4 -10.50 -18.50 7.91
CA ASP A 4 -11.11 -18.58 6.59
C ASP A 4 -10.12 -18.03 5.54
N PRO A 5 -9.60 -18.87 4.63
CA PRO A 5 -8.61 -18.43 3.65
C PRO A 5 -9.17 -17.47 2.58
N ASP A 6 -10.49 -17.42 2.43
CA ASP A 6 -11.16 -16.57 1.47
C ASP A 6 -11.52 -15.18 2.06
N ARG A 7 -11.07 -14.91 3.29
CA ARG A 7 -11.36 -13.65 4.02
C ARG A 7 -10.12 -13.13 4.75
N ILE A 8 -9.03 -12.99 4.01
CA ILE A 8 -7.77 -12.43 4.51
C ILE A 8 -7.67 -10.96 4.09
N GLY A 9 -7.45 -10.09 5.06
CA GLY A 9 -7.13 -8.69 4.83
C GLY A 9 -5.70 -8.37 5.24
N VAL A 10 -5.06 -7.46 4.54
CA VAL A 10 -3.75 -6.91 4.90
C VAL A 10 -3.88 -5.46 5.33
N LEU A 11 -3.14 -5.07 6.35
CA LEU A 11 -3.05 -3.69 6.86
C LEU A 11 -1.59 -3.34 7.12
N GLY A 12 -1.19 -2.15 6.73
CA GLY A 12 0.11 -1.61 7.09
C GLY A 12 0.16 -0.09 7.04
N ASP A 13 1.14 0.48 7.74
CA ASP A 13 1.43 1.90 7.78
C ASP A 13 2.86 2.20 7.31
N SER A 14 3.09 3.37 6.73
CA SER A 14 4.41 3.80 6.23
C SER A 14 5.04 2.76 5.28
N ALA A 15 6.19 2.20 5.61
CA ALA A 15 6.78 1.08 4.89
C ALA A 15 5.86 -0.17 4.88
N GLY A 16 5.14 -0.44 5.98
CA GLY A 16 4.09 -1.47 6.02
C GLY A 16 2.91 -1.12 5.12
N GLY A 17 2.58 0.17 4.97
CA GLY A 17 1.60 0.67 4.01
C GLY A 17 2.02 0.38 2.56
N TYR A 18 3.29 0.59 2.23
CA TYR A 18 3.87 0.17 0.96
C TYR A 18 3.75 -1.35 0.75
N LEU A 19 4.11 -2.15 1.76
CA LEU A 19 4.01 -3.61 1.67
C LEU A 19 2.56 -4.09 1.53
N SER A 20 1.60 -3.46 2.25
CA SER A 20 0.19 -3.81 2.10
C SER A 20 -0.35 -3.46 0.71
N GLN A 21 0.10 -2.35 0.13
CA GLN A 21 -0.21 -2.01 -1.26
C GLN A 21 0.35 -3.07 -2.21
N MET A 22 1.67 -3.37 -2.10
CA MET A 22 2.30 -4.40 -2.95
C MET A 22 1.55 -5.73 -2.86
N THR A 23 1.23 -6.19 -1.65
CA THR A 23 0.47 -7.44 -1.46
C THR A 23 -0.87 -7.41 -2.19
N GLY A 24 -1.62 -6.29 -2.09
CA GLY A 24 -2.93 -6.18 -2.73
C GLY A 24 -2.87 -6.05 -4.26
N VAL A 25 -1.89 -5.31 -4.80
CA VAL A 25 -1.79 -5.10 -6.25
C VAL A 25 -1.09 -6.25 -6.99
N THR A 26 -0.49 -7.20 -6.27
CA THR A 26 0.20 -8.35 -6.87
C THR A 26 -0.57 -9.67 -6.70
N ASN A 27 -1.86 -9.61 -6.35
CA ASN A 27 -2.71 -10.78 -6.33
C ASN A 27 -2.62 -11.55 -7.66
N GLY A 28 -2.38 -12.86 -7.58
CA GLY A 28 -2.21 -13.71 -8.76
C GLY A 28 -0.82 -13.65 -9.43
N GLU A 29 0.06 -12.71 -9.06
CA GLU A 29 1.41 -12.59 -9.63
C GLU A 29 2.39 -13.59 -9.01
N LYS A 30 2.50 -14.76 -9.60
CA LYS A 30 3.33 -15.88 -9.10
C LYS A 30 4.84 -15.58 -9.02
N GLN A 31 5.32 -14.53 -9.66
CA GLN A 31 6.73 -14.14 -9.60
C GLN A 31 7.21 -13.77 -8.18
N PHE A 32 6.28 -13.35 -7.31
CA PHE A 32 6.57 -12.99 -5.92
C PHE A 32 6.45 -14.18 -4.96
N ASP A 33 5.80 -15.26 -5.36
CA ASP A 33 5.70 -16.48 -4.54
C ASP A 33 7.08 -17.14 -4.47
N LYS A 34 7.69 -17.15 -3.31
CA LYS A 34 9.02 -17.74 -3.05
C LYS A 34 9.01 -18.56 -1.76
N GLY A 35 9.91 -19.54 -1.70
CA GLY A 35 10.08 -20.39 -0.50
C GLY A 35 9.14 -21.56 -0.47
N ASP A 36 8.72 -21.97 0.74
CA ASP A 36 7.84 -23.11 0.98
C ASP A 36 6.34 -22.74 0.76
N TRP A 37 5.49 -23.76 0.70
CA TRP A 37 4.03 -23.60 0.64
C TRP A 37 3.48 -22.96 -0.65
N LEU A 38 4.18 -23.09 -1.76
CA LEU A 38 3.79 -22.53 -3.07
C LEU A 38 2.46 -23.07 -3.63
N ASN A 39 1.88 -24.05 -2.98
CA ASN A 39 0.56 -24.61 -3.28
C ASN A 39 -0.59 -23.88 -2.53
N VAL A 40 -0.27 -22.93 -1.67
CA VAL A 40 -1.24 -22.08 -0.98
C VAL A 40 -1.21 -20.69 -1.63
N SER A 41 -2.37 -20.05 -1.82
CA SER A 41 -2.45 -18.68 -2.35
C SER A 41 -1.90 -17.68 -1.35
N SER A 42 -1.16 -16.70 -1.84
CA SER A 42 -0.74 -15.49 -1.12
C SER A 42 -1.71 -14.31 -1.33
N ASP A 43 -2.78 -14.50 -2.09
CA ASP A 43 -3.75 -13.47 -2.41
C ASP A 43 -4.53 -13.02 -1.17
N VAL A 44 -4.83 -11.73 -1.12
CA VAL A 44 -5.64 -11.12 -0.06
C VAL A 44 -6.96 -10.61 -0.65
N GLN A 45 -8.01 -10.58 0.16
CA GLN A 45 -9.36 -10.16 -0.26
C GLN A 45 -9.68 -8.73 0.14
N ALA A 46 -8.79 -8.06 0.85
CA ALA A 46 -8.91 -6.63 1.20
C ALA A 46 -7.55 -6.05 1.58
N ALA A 47 -7.27 -4.81 1.20
CA ALA A 47 -6.02 -4.13 1.54
C ALA A 47 -6.28 -2.75 2.15
N VAL A 48 -5.63 -2.48 3.29
CA VAL A 48 -5.63 -1.17 3.94
C VAL A 48 -4.21 -0.63 3.97
N THR A 49 -4.03 0.57 3.47
CA THR A 49 -2.74 1.28 3.50
C THR A 49 -2.89 2.62 4.23
N ILE A 50 -2.01 2.89 5.15
CA ILE A 50 -1.95 4.12 5.92
C ILE A 50 -0.63 4.82 5.60
N PHE A 51 -0.69 6.01 5.00
CA PHE A 51 0.44 6.83 4.52
C PHE A 51 1.57 6.02 3.86
N GLY A 52 1.21 5.05 3.01
CA GLY A 52 2.16 4.23 2.25
C GLY A 52 2.66 4.90 0.98
N LEU A 53 3.78 4.39 0.48
CA LEU A 53 4.40 4.78 -0.79
C LEU A 53 3.77 3.99 -1.94
N SER A 54 3.50 4.64 -3.06
CA SER A 54 2.85 4.00 -4.23
C SER A 54 3.70 4.04 -5.49
N ASP A 55 4.56 5.06 -5.61
CA ASP A 55 5.44 5.28 -6.76
C ASP A 55 6.84 5.68 -6.27
N LEU A 56 7.76 4.73 -6.31
CA LEU A 56 9.13 4.93 -5.85
C LEU A 56 9.93 5.90 -6.74
N THR A 57 9.44 6.21 -7.94
CA THR A 57 10.09 7.15 -8.85
C THR A 57 9.78 8.62 -8.54
N THR A 58 8.85 8.88 -7.63
CA THR A 58 8.33 10.23 -7.35
C THR A 58 8.08 10.48 -5.85
N ILE A 59 8.90 9.90 -4.98
CA ILE A 59 8.69 10.01 -3.52
C ILE A 59 8.77 11.46 -3.05
N GLY A 60 9.69 12.27 -3.59
CA GLY A 60 9.86 13.68 -3.24
C GLY A 60 8.74 14.61 -3.74
N GLU A 61 7.88 14.14 -4.64
CA GLU A 61 6.85 14.98 -5.28
C GLU A 61 5.92 15.62 -4.24
N GLY A 62 5.79 16.92 -4.32
CA GLY A 62 4.96 17.73 -3.42
C GLY A 62 5.74 18.43 -2.31
N PHE A 63 7.00 18.11 -2.09
CA PHE A 63 7.86 18.74 -1.08
C PHE A 63 8.84 19.78 -1.65
N GLY A 64 8.91 19.90 -2.97
CA GLY A 64 9.75 20.84 -3.67
C GLY A 64 11.13 20.30 -4.08
N PRO A 65 11.86 21.06 -4.92
CA PRO A 65 13.02 20.56 -5.66
C PRO A 65 14.21 20.13 -4.79
N GLU A 66 14.35 20.64 -3.59
CA GLU A 66 15.43 20.22 -2.68
C GLU A 66 15.18 18.79 -2.15
N ILE A 67 13.94 18.43 -1.90
CA ILE A 67 13.56 17.07 -1.47
C ILE A 67 13.63 16.14 -2.67
N ASP A 68 13.21 16.55 -3.86
CA ASP A 68 13.36 15.75 -5.08
C ASP A 68 14.82 15.32 -5.29
N LYS A 69 15.80 16.25 -5.08
CA LYS A 69 17.24 15.93 -5.17
C LYS A 69 17.70 14.90 -4.13
N VAL A 70 17.12 14.90 -2.93
CA VAL A 70 17.45 13.88 -1.92
C VAL A 70 17.06 12.49 -2.43
N HIS A 71 15.91 12.38 -3.09
CA HIS A 71 15.41 11.14 -3.67
C HIS A 71 16.12 10.73 -4.97
N GLU A 72 16.88 11.62 -5.61
CA GLU A 72 17.77 11.28 -6.71
C GLU A 72 19.08 10.62 -6.24
N SER A 73 19.38 10.67 -4.95
CA SER A 73 20.58 10.09 -4.37
C SER A 73 20.59 8.56 -4.49
N PRO A 74 21.73 7.93 -4.84
CA PRO A 74 21.88 6.48 -4.75
C PRO A 74 21.79 5.94 -3.33
N ALA A 75 21.88 6.81 -2.31
CA ALA A 75 21.74 6.47 -0.90
C ALA A 75 20.34 6.72 -0.34
N SER A 76 19.38 7.11 -1.17
CA SER A 76 17.98 7.19 -0.75
C SER A 76 17.41 5.81 -0.44
N THR A 77 16.41 5.74 0.42
CA THR A 77 15.84 4.46 0.89
C THR A 77 15.33 3.61 -0.26
N GLU A 78 14.62 4.21 -1.21
CA GLU A 78 14.08 3.53 -2.39
C GLU A 78 15.18 3.06 -3.35
N ALA A 79 16.24 3.86 -3.50
CA ALA A 79 17.40 3.45 -4.31
C ALA A 79 18.13 2.27 -3.68
N LEU A 80 18.33 2.28 -2.36
CA LEU A 80 18.92 1.16 -1.63
C LEU A 80 18.06 -0.10 -1.71
N LEU A 81 16.72 0.05 -1.67
CA LEU A 81 15.78 -1.07 -1.80
C LEU A 81 15.89 -1.74 -3.17
N VAL A 82 15.93 -0.96 -4.24
CA VAL A 82 15.86 -1.47 -5.62
C VAL A 82 17.23 -1.81 -6.18
N ASN A 83 18.24 -0.96 -5.95
CA ASN A 83 19.55 -1.04 -6.58
C ASN A 83 20.66 -1.56 -5.66
N GLY A 84 20.32 -1.84 -4.38
CA GLY A 84 21.28 -2.35 -3.41
C GLY A 84 22.16 -1.26 -2.77
N PRO A 85 23.28 -1.66 -2.14
CA PRO A 85 24.05 -0.78 -1.28
C PRO A 85 24.76 0.36 -2.02
N ALA A 86 24.83 1.54 -1.37
CA ALA A 86 25.49 2.75 -1.87
C ALA A 86 26.49 3.29 -0.81
N PHE A 87 27.43 2.46 -0.35
CA PHE A 87 28.43 2.83 0.66
C PHE A 87 29.76 2.08 0.46
N ARG A 88 30.84 2.66 0.95
CA ARG A 88 32.20 2.12 0.85
C ARG A 88 32.59 1.85 -0.61
N THR A 89 32.77 0.56 -0.97
CA THR A 89 33.15 0.12 -2.32
C THR A 89 31.96 -0.06 -3.26
N TYR A 90 30.75 0.11 -2.77
CA TYR A 90 29.50 0.01 -3.55
C TYR A 90 29.05 1.41 -3.97
N PRO A 91 29.12 1.75 -5.26
CA PRO A 91 28.74 3.11 -5.71
C PRO A 91 27.23 3.37 -5.62
N GLY A 92 26.40 2.30 -5.58
CA GLY A 92 24.96 2.41 -5.70
C GLY A 92 24.50 2.93 -7.06
N ALA A 93 23.20 3.13 -7.19
CA ALA A 93 22.61 3.79 -8.34
C ALA A 93 21.34 4.53 -7.89
N SER A 94 21.05 5.68 -8.50
CA SER A 94 19.79 6.41 -8.29
C SER A 94 18.59 5.52 -8.61
N ILE A 95 17.46 5.74 -7.94
CA ILE A 95 16.20 5.04 -8.27
C ILE A 95 15.81 5.19 -9.74
N MET A 96 16.21 6.27 -10.38
CA MET A 96 15.95 6.55 -11.79
C MET A 96 16.94 5.87 -12.75
N ALA A 97 17.99 5.22 -12.27
CA ALA A 97 18.98 4.54 -13.11
C ALA A 97 18.35 3.35 -13.87
N ASP A 98 17.38 2.66 -13.25
CA ASP A 98 16.55 1.65 -13.90
C ASP A 98 15.07 1.90 -13.57
N ARG A 99 14.43 2.72 -14.40
CA ARG A 99 13.02 3.05 -14.24
C ARG A 99 12.10 1.82 -14.30
N LYS A 100 12.47 0.78 -15.05
CA LYS A 100 11.69 -0.44 -15.15
C LYS A 100 11.72 -1.20 -13.81
N ALA A 101 12.89 -1.35 -13.22
CA ALA A 101 13.04 -1.96 -11.90
C ALA A 101 12.33 -1.14 -10.82
N ALA A 102 12.44 0.19 -10.86
CA ALA A 102 11.74 1.08 -9.94
C ALA A 102 10.22 0.93 -10.01
N LEU A 103 9.64 0.85 -11.22
CA LEU A 103 8.21 0.63 -11.41
C LEU A 103 7.78 -0.78 -11.02
N ALA A 104 8.60 -1.81 -11.28
CA ALA A 104 8.34 -3.16 -10.83
C ALA A 104 8.38 -3.31 -9.29
N ALA A 105 9.04 -2.40 -8.60
CA ALA A 105 9.04 -2.30 -7.15
C ALA A 105 8.00 -1.31 -6.62
N SER A 106 7.22 -0.66 -7.48
CA SER A 106 6.21 0.33 -7.10
C SER A 106 4.80 -0.26 -7.20
N PRO A 107 3.93 -0.11 -6.20
CA PRO A 107 2.54 -0.55 -6.29
C PRO A 107 1.83 -0.08 -7.58
N LEU A 108 2.06 1.17 -7.99
CA LEU A 108 1.47 1.70 -9.24
C LEU A 108 1.87 0.94 -10.50
N GLY A 109 2.99 0.24 -10.49
CA GLY A 109 3.46 -0.56 -11.62
C GLY A 109 2.65 -1.83 -11.85
N HIS A 110 1.81 -2.23 -10.91
CA HIS A 110 1.05 -3.48 -10.91
C HIS A 110 -0.46 -3.30 -11.03
N VAL A 111 -0.98 -2.06 -10.93
CA VAL A 111 -2.43 -1.82 -10.99
C VAL A 111 -3.00 -2.17 -12.36
N ASP A 112 -3.78 -3.24 -12.43
CA ASP A 112 -4.33 -3.77 -13.67
C ASP A 112 -5.87 -3.91 -13.72
N GLY A 113 -6.56 -3.92 -12.56
CA GLY A 113 -8.01 -4.03 -12.39
C GLY A 113 -8.45 -5.32 -11.70
N SER A 114 -7.50 -6.19 -11.34
CA SER A 114 -7.77 -7.45 -10.62
C SER A 114 -7.64 -7.32 -9.09
N GLU A 115 -7.31 -6.13 -8.61
CA GLU A 115 -7.03 -5.89 -7.21
C GLU A 115 -8.28 -6.06 -6.32
N PRO A 116 -8.10 -6.51 -5.06
CA PRO A 116 -9.16 -6.53 -4.06
C PRO A 116 -9.59 -5.08 -3.70
N PRO A 117 -10.67 -4.89 -2.96
CA PRO A 117 -11.02 -3.59 -2.39
C PRO A 117 -9.88 -2.97 -1.59
N PHE A 118 -9.70 -1.64 -1.73
CA PHE A 118 -8.69 -0.85 -1.03
C PHE A 118 -9.30 0.22 -0.14
N LEU A 119 -8.79 0.34 1.09
CA LEU A 119 -8.95 1.54 1.93
C LEU A 119 -7.58 2.23 2.05
N ILE A 120 -7.52 3.47 1.60
CA ILE A 120 -6.31 4.28 1.56
C ILE A 120 -6.49 5.46 2.52
N LEU A 121 -5.64 5.57 3.54
CA LEU A 121 -5.66 6.69 4.48
C LEU A 121 -4.34 7.46 4.42
N HIS A 122 -4.39 8.79 4.48
CA HIS A 122 -3.19 9.64 4.51
C HIS A 122 -3.42 10.89 5.35
N GLY A 123 -2.39 11.35 6.05
CA GLY A 123 -2.42 12.61 6.79
C GLY A 123 -2.23 13.81 5.86
N ALA A 124 -3.11 14.81 5.98
CA ALA A 124 -2.98 16.02 5.15
C ALA A 124 -1.72 16.83 5.45
N LEU A 125 -1.17 16.66 6.65
CA LEU A 125 0.01 17.39 7.15
C LEU A 125 1.27 16.50 7.19
N ASP A 126 1.28 15.37 6.47
CA ASP A 126 2.41 14.44 6.45
C ASP A 126 3.66 15.09 5.83
N PRO A 127 4.74 15.31 6.63
CA PRO A 127 5.96 15.95 6.16
C PRO A 127 6.99 14.96 5.59
N LEU A 128 6.72 13.65 5.67
CA LEU A 128 7.68 12.61 5.31
C LEU A 128 7.29 11.86 4.04
N VAL A 129 6.01 11.50 3.91
CA VAL A 129 5.45 10.89 2.69
C VAL A 129 4.35 11.78 2.17
N SER A 130 4.52 12.29 0.96
CA SER A 130 3.52 13.19 0.38
C SER A 130 2.16 12.50 0.19
N PRO A 131 1.04 13.14 0.57
CA PRO A 131 -0.30 12.64 0.28
C PRO A 131 -0.56 12.40 -1.21
N THR A 132 0.28 12.95 -2.10
CA THR A 132 0.22 12.69 -3.54
C THR A 132 0.42 11.22 -3.86
N GLN A 133 1.23 10.49 -3.07
CA GLN A 133 1.46 9.05 -3.21
C GLN A 133 0.14 8.28 -3.10
N SER A 134 -0.61 8.48 -2.03
CA SER A 134 -1.92 7.85 -1.83
C SER A 134 -2.96 8.29 -2.87
N ALA A 135 -2.96 9.57 -3.23
CA ALA A 135 -3.85 10.09 -4.26
C ALA A 135 -3.57 9.48 -5.66
N LYS A 136 -2.30 9.19 -5.98
CA LYS A 136 -1.91 8.47 -7.22
C LYS A 136 -2.48 7.06 -7.23
N LEU A 137 -2.28 6.29 -6.17
CA LEU A 137 -2.81 4.92 -6.06
C LEU A 137 -4.33 4.92 -6.20
N PHE A 138 -5.02 5.77 -5.44
CA PHE A 138 -6.48 5.89 -5.51
C PHE A 138 -6.97 6.14 -6.94
N ARG A 139 -6.37 7.12 -7.65
CA ARG A 139 -6.72 7.42 -9.04
C ARG A 139 -6.47 6.25 -9.98
N ALA A 140 -5.35 5.55 -9.82
CA ALA A 140 -5.02 4.39 -10.64
C ALA A 140 -6.02 3.25 -10.46
N LEU A 141 -6.35 2.90 -9.22
CA LEU A 141 -7.36 1.90 -8.87
C LEU A 141 -8.74 2.27 -9.45
N LYS A 142 -9.18 3.52 -9.23
CA LYS A 142 -10.47 3.99 -9.78
C LYS A 142 -10.51 3.98 -11.31
N ALA A 143 -9.41 4.30 -11.98
CA ALA A 143 -9.31 4.24 -13.44
C ALA A 143 -9.45 2.81 -13.99
N LYS A 144 -9.21 1.80 -13.16
CA LYS A 144 -9.37 0.37 -13.46
C LYS A 144 -10.68 -0.22 -12.91
N ASN A 145 -11.59 0.62 -12.38
CA ASN A 145 -12.86 0.24 -11.75
C ASN A 145 -12.72 -0.61 -10.48
N VAL A 146 -11.56 -0.58 -9.83
CA VAL A 146 -11.36 -1.22 -8.53
C VAL A 146 -12.16 -0.48 -7.45
N ASP A 147 -12.74 -1.23 -6.51
CA ASP A 147 -13.40 -0.64 -5.34
C ASP A 147 -12.33 -0.06 -4.41
N ALA A 148 -12.28 1.26 -4.31
CA ALA A 148 -11.28 1.96 -3.49
C ALA A 148 -11.91 3.17 -2.80
N GLU A 149 -11.58 3.32 -1.50
CA GLU A 149 -11.90 4.49 -0.69
C GLU A 149 -10.61 5.23 -0.34
N TYR A 150 -10.61 6.57 -0.44
CA TYR A 150 -9.49 7.42 -0.01
C TYR A 150 -9.94 8.41 1.05
N VAL A 151 -9.21 8.44 2.16
CA VAL A 151 -9.48 9.30 3.32
C VAL A 151 -8.25 10.13 3.62
N LEU A 152 -8.38 11.44 3.44
CA LEU A 152 -7.40 12.40 3.91
C LEU A 152 -7.78 12.83 5.33
N VAL A 153 -6.86 12.67 6.29
CA VAL A 153 -7.07 13.02 7.70
C VAL A 153 -6.44 14.39 7.94
N ASP A 154 -7.27 15.43 8.05
CA ASP A 154 -6.86 16.83 7.99
C ASP A 154 -5.79 17.25 9.04
N ASN A 155 -5.84 16.67 10.23
CA ASN A 155 -4.97 17.01 11.36
C ASN A 155 -3.89 15.98 11.65
N ALA A 156 -3.67 15.02 10.75
CA ALA A 156 -2.67 13.97 10.93
C ALA A 156 -1.39 14.25 10.13
N GLN A 157 -0.27 13.91 10.75
CA GLN A 157 1.06 13.86 10.15
C GLN A 157 1.46 12.40 9.88
N HIS A 158 2.76 12.11 9.79
CA HIS A 158 3.29 10.76 9.59
C HIS A 158 3.42 10.03 10.93
N GLY A 159 2.53 9.09 11.21
CA GLY A 159 2.63 8.22 12.39
C GLY A 159 2.39 8.91 13.73
N ASP A 160 1.73 10.05 13.75
CA ASP A 160 1.40 10.79 14.96
C ASP A 160 0.12 10.29 15.66
N LEU A 161 -0.26 10.93 16.77
CA LEU A 161 -1.32 10.48 17.65
C LEU A 161 -2.70 10.22 16.98
N PRO A 162 -3.18 11.02 16.00
CA PRO A 162 -4.48 10.78 15.35
C PRO A 162 -4.65 9.36 14.80
N TRP A 163 -3.59 8.72 14.33
CA TRP A 163 -3.64 7.37 13.75
C TRP A 163 -4.02 6.28 14.75
N PHE A 164 -3.71 6.49 16.02
CA PHE A 164 -3.95 5.55 17.12
C PHE A 164 -5.22 5.87 17.90
N GLN A 165 -6.05 6.79 17.38
CA GLN A 165 -7.30 7.17 18.00
C GLN A 165 -8.48 6.34 17.49
N LYS A 166 -9.48 6.20 18.34
CA LYS A 166 -10.68 5.41 18.11
C LYS A 166 -11.34 5.67 16.73
N PRO A 167 -11.51 6.91 16.25
CA PRO A 167 -12.17 7.15 14.96
C PRO A 167 -11.46 6.48 13.77
N VAL A 168 -10.12 6.49 13.75
CA VAL A 168 -9.34 5.87 12.67
C VAL A 168 -9.38 4.36 12.79
N ILE A 169 -9.17 3.83 14.01
CA ILE A 169 -9.21 2.39 14.28
C ILE A 169 -10.58 1.81 13.91
N GLU A 170 -11.67 2.43 14.37
CA GLU A 170 -13.03 1.98 14.05
C GLU A 170 -13.33 2.04 12.57
N ARG A 171 -12.83 3.06 11.86
CA ARG A 171 -13.00 3.13 10.42
C ARG A 171 -12.37 1.93 9.72
N VAL A 172 -11.14 1.59 10.06
CA VAL A 172 -10.43 0.43 9.49
C VAL A 172 -11.15 -0.87 9.81
N VAL A 173 -11.50 -1.08 11.08
CA VAL A 173 -12.21 -2.29 11.53
C VAL A 173 -13.56 -2.44 10.82
N ASN A 174 -14.37 -1.39 10.81
CA ASN A 174 -15.69 -1.39 10.19
C ASN A 174 -15.60 -1.61 8.67
N TRP A 175 -14.56 -1.07 8.04
CA TRP A 175 -14.33 -1.29 6.62
C TRP A 175 -13.98 -2.75 6.33
N PHE A 176 -13.08 -3.38 7.08
CA PHE A 176 -12.80 -4.81 6.95
C PHE A 176 -14.04 -5.66 7.19
N VAL A 177 -14.82 -5.37 8.23
CA VAL A 177 -16.08 -6.08 8.51
C VAL A 177 -17.04 -5.96 7.32
N LYS A 178 -17.12 -4.80 6.68
CA LYS A 178 -17.97 -4.57 5.51
C LYS A 178 -17.52 -5.40 4.29
N VAL A 179 -16.20 -5.37 3.97
CA VAL A 179 -15.69 -5.95 2.71
C VAL A 179 -15.36 -7.43 2.81
N LEU A 180 -15.04 -7.94 4.00
CA LEU A 180 -14.74 -9.35 4.25
C LEU A 180 -15.97 -10.15 4.77
N LYS A 181 -17.19 -9.63 4.60
CA LYS A 181 -18.41 -10.37 4.96
C LYS A 181 -18.50 -11.68 4.16
N PRO A 182 -18.95 -12.80 4.79
CA PRO A 182 -19.31 -13.99 4.04
C PRO A 182 -20.40 -13.68 3.02
N VAL A 183 -20.37 -14.28 1.85
CA VAL A 183 -21.36 -14.10 0.78
C VAL A 183 -22.80 -14.39 1.27
N ASN A 184 -22.95 -15.25 2.31
CA ASN A 184 -24.25 -15.68 2.87
C ASN A 184 -24.62 -14.96 4.18
N ALA A 185 -24.00 -13.84 4.54
CA ALA A 185 -24.28 -13.13 5.79
C ALA A 185 -25.71 -12.54 5.83
N GLU A 186 -26.32 -12.25 4.68
CA GLU A 186 -27.73 -11.79 4.62
C GLU A 186 -28.74 -12.86 5.00
N GLU A 187 -28.44 -14.15 4.79
CA GLU A 187 -29.28 -15.26 5.22
C GLU A 187 -29.15 -15.56 6.71
N ALA A 188 -28.01 -15.23 7.34
CA ALA A 188 -27.75 -15.48 8.75
C ALA A 188 -28.43 -14.45 9.67
N GLU A 189 -28.60 -13.19 9.23
CA GLU A 189 -29.33 -12.16 10.01
C GLU A 189 -30.85 -12.37 10.00
N GLY A 190 -31.39 -13.09 9.02
CA GLY A 190 -32.83 -13.43 8.92
C GLY A 190 -33.25 -14.65 9.75
N ALA A 191 -32.32 -15.37 10.36
CA ALA A 191 -32.60 -16.65 11.07
C ALA A 191 -32.65 -16.51 12.61
N VAL A 192 -32.60 -15.30 13.15
CA VAL A 192 -32.80 -15.00 14.59
C VAL A 192 -34.16 -14.31 14.77
N LEU A 193 -35.19 -15.12 14.89
CA LEU A 193 -36.50 -14.78 15.49
C LEU A 193 -36.74 -15.72 16.66
#